data_cd90fdfceb5e8bb380fe164717750dd4
#
_entry.id   cd90fdfceb5e8bb380fe164717750dd4
#
_cell.length_a   1.000
_cell.length_b   1.000
_cell.length_c   1.000
_cell.angle_alpha   90.00
_cell.angle_beta   90.00
_cell.angle_gamma   90.00
#
_symmetry.space_group_name_H-M   'P 1'
#
loop_
_entity.id
_entity.type
_entity.pdbx_description
1 polymer ?
#
loop_
_entity_poly.entity_id
_entity_poly.type
_entity_poly.pdbx_seq_one_letter_code
_entity_poly.pdbx_strand_id
1 'polypeptide(L)'
;MAVKLEKIKVFIADVNAETRESLANELESDAITVVGTAPDGISALKQIESLKPDVVIMDIVMPGLDGLGVLKRLNEDDDHPEVIMLTALTQEEFVRRAIELGAKYYMAKPCEPAVVKGRILDIIGLERLEQKEISGLDIQISKIFMTIGIPAHIKGYYFLREAIKMVTDKPDTINRITKELYPTIAQKYRTSASKVERAMRHAI
;
A
#
# COMPACT_ATOMS: atom_id res chain seq x y z
N MET A 1 -3.33 17.32 21.23
CA MET A 1 -4.40 16.35 20.91
C MET A 1 -3.83 15.38 19.88
N ALA A 2 -3.74 14.09 20.19
CA ALA A 2 -3.31 13.09 19.23
C ALA A 2 -4.43 12.93 18.19
N VAL A 3 -4.14 13.19 16.92
CA VAL A 3 -5.05 12.89 15.81
C VAL A 3 -5.18 11.36 15.78
N LYS A 4 -6.33 10.84 16.17
CA LYS A 4 -6.66 9.43 16.04
C LYS A 4 -6.82 9.17 14.53
N LEU A 5 -5.79 8.61 13.92
CA LEU A 5 -5.88 8.16 12.52
C LEU A 5 -6.98 7.10 12.43
N GLU A 6 -7.93 7.28 11.53
CA GLU A 6 -8.93 6.25 11.25
C GLU A 6 -8.22 4.98 10.80
N LYS A 7 -8.68 3.83 11.33
CA LYS A 7 -8.15 2.53 10.93
C LYS A 7 -8.51 2.25 9.47
N ILE A 8 -7.60 1.58 8.77
CA ILE A 8 -7.82 1.09 7.41
C ILE A 8 -8.83 -0.05 7.47
N LYS A 9 -9.95 0.08 6.77
CA LYS A 9 -10.99 -0.95 6.68
C LYS A 9 -10.61 -1.95 5.60
N VAL A 10 -10.43 -3.21 5.97
CA VAL A 10 -10.06 -4.30 5.06
C VAL A 10 -11.19 -5.30 4.96
N PHE A 11 -11.49 -5.75 3.74
CA PHE A 11 -12.41 -6.85 3.46
C PHE A 11 -11.65 -8.03 2.86
N ILE A 12 -12.04 -9.28 3.21
CA ILE A 12 -11.34 -10.49 2.74
C ILE A 12 -12.36 -11.41 2.03
N ALA A 13 -12.09 -11.72 0.76
CA ALA A 13 -12.86 -12.68 -0.02
C ALA A 13 -12.00 -13.87 -0.43
N ASP A 14 -12.31 -15.05 0.08
CA ASP A 14 -11.60 -16.30 -0.16
C ASP A 14 -12.54 -17.49 0.09
N VAL A 15 -12.47 -18.53 -0.71
CA VAL A 15 -13.30 -19.73 -0.50
C VAL A 15 -12.91 -20.50 0.75
N ASN A 16 -11.61 -20.47 1.13
CA ASN A 16 -11.08 -21.19 2.28
C ASN A 16 -11.34 -20.42 3.58
N ALA A 17 -12.14 -21.02 4.48
CA ALA A 17 -12.49 -20.42 5.77
C ALA A 17 -11.27 -20.19 6.67
N GLU A 18 -10.35 -21.16 6.72
CA GLU A 18 -9.14 -21.07 7.53
C GLU A 18 -8.23 -19.90 7.08
N THR A 19 -8.10 -19.69 5.76
CA THR A 19 -7.38 -18.55 5.19
C THR A 19 -8.03 -17.24 5.61
N ARG A 20 -9.37 -17.14 5.51
CA ARG A 20 -10.10 -15.92 5.91
C ARG A 20 -9.91 -15.60 7.39
N GLU A 21 -10.05 -16.61 8.26
CA GLU A 21 -9.92 -16.45 9.72
C GLU A 21 -8.49 -16.08 10.13
N SER A 22 -7.50 -16.79 9.58
CA SER A 22 -6.09 -16.50 9.85
C SER A 22 -5.70 -15.09 9.43
N LEU A 23 -6.03 -14.69 8.20
CA LEU A 23 -5.77 -13.34 7.72
C LEU A 23 -6.51 -12.28 8.54
N ALA A 24 -7.79 -12.50 8.87
CA ALA A 24 -8.56 -11.55 9.66
C ALA A 24 -7.93 -11.30 11.04
N ASN A 25 -7.51 -12.37 11.72
CA ASN A 25 -6.90 -12.29 13.04
C ASN A 25 -5.53 -11.59 13.00
N GLU A 26 -4.70 -11.90 12.01
CA GLU A 26 -3.33 -11.40 11.94
C GLU A 26 -3.23 -9.97 11.37
N LEU A 27 -4.21 -9.55 10.57
CA LEU A 27 -4.27 -8.18 10.04
C LEU A 27 -4.81 -7.19 11.05
N GLU A 28 -5.70 -7.62 11.98
CA GLU A 28 -6.26 -6.72 12.99
C GLU A 28 -5.15 -6.07 13.83
N SER A 29 -5.19 -4.75 13.94
CA SER A 29 -4.16 -3.97 14.63
C SER A 29 -4.63 -2.55 14.95
N ASP A 30 -3.76 -1.71 15.51
CA ASP A 30 -4.07 -0.30 15.74
C ASP A 30 -4.30 0.48 14.43
N ALA A 31 -3.73 0.02 13.31
CA ALA A 31 -3.81 0.69 12.02
C ALA A 31 -4.86 0.07 11.07
N ILE A 32 -5.22 -1.21 11.24
CA ILE A 32 -6.09 -1.96 10.33
C ILE A 32 -7.24 -2.58 11.13
N THR A 33 -8.42 -2.58 10.53
CA THR A 33 -9.58 -3.35 11.02
C THR A 33 -10.21 -4.14 9.88
N VAL A 34 -10.51 -5.43 10.12
CA VAL A 34 -11.20 -6.28 9.15
C VAL A 34 -12.69 -6.10 9.33
N VAL A 35 -13.34 -5.46 8.35
CA VAL A 35 -14.76 -5.09 8.43
C VAL A 35 -15.72 -6.18 7.95
N GLY A 36 -15.20 -7.19 7.23
CA GLY A 36 -16.02 -8.31 6.79
C GLY A 36 -15.23 -9.35 5.99
N THR A 37 -15.84 -10.52 5.77
CA THR A 37 -15.29 -11.60 4.95
C THR A 37 -16.40 -12.28 4.13
N ALA A 38 -16.04 -12.86 2.98
CA ALA A 38 -16.99 -13.62 2.16
C ALA A 38 -16.33 -14.88 1.56
N PRO A 39 -17.11 -15.98 1.40
CA PRO A 39 -16.63 -17.22 0.78
C PRO A 39 -16.81 -17.28 -0.73
N ASP A 40 -17.50 -16.32 -1.34
CA ASP A 40 -17.86 -16.29 -2.76
C ASP A 40 -17.95 -14.86 -3.27
N GLY A 41 -17.88 -14.69 -4.60
CA GLY A 41 -17.83 -13.35 -5.21
C GLY A 41 -19.17 -12.60 -5.18
N ILE A 42 -20.32 -13.29 -5.13
CA ILE A 42 -21.63 -12.63 -5.08
C ILE A 42 -21.85 -12.00 -3.70
N SER A 43 -21.57 -12.77 -2.64
CA SER A 43 -21.63 -12.25 -1.27
C SER A 43 -20.56 -11.20 -0.99
N ALA A 44 -19.39 -11.33 -1.60
CA ALA A 44 -18.31 -10.33 -1.53
C ALA A 44 -18.79 -8.98 -2.07
N LEU A 45 -19.29 -8.91 -3.31
CA LEU A 45 -19.80 -7.67 -3.90
C LEU A 45 -20.83 -6.98 -3.01
N LYS A 46 -21.85 -7.72 -2.60
CA LYS A 46 -22.94 -7.17 -1.77
C LYS A 46 -22.41 -6.57 -0.46
N GLN A 47 -21.45 -7.25 0.18
CA GLN A 47 -20.88 -6.77 1.44
C GLN A 47 -19.92 -5.59 1.23
N ILE A 48 -19.11 -5.59 0.17
CA ILE A 48 -18.20 -4.50 -0.17
C ILE A 48 -18.98 -3.20 -0.40
N GLU A 49 -20.07 -3.25 -1.17
CA GLU A 49 -20.97 -2.09 -1.41
C GLU A 49 -21.53 -1.52 -0.10
N SER A 50 -21.89 -2.38 0.85
CA SER A 50 -22.47 -1.98 2.13
C SER A 50 -21.44 -1.48 3.14
N LEU A 51 -20.28 -2.14 3.24
CA LEU A 51 -19.27 -1.90 4.26
C LEU A 51 -18.26 -0.81 3.86
N LYS A 52 -18.15 -0.55 2.55
CA LYS A 52 -17.22 0.43 1.96
C LYS A 52 -15.82 0.30 2.57
N PRO A 53 -15.13 -0.84 2.35
CA PRO A 53 -13.76 -1.01 2.81
C PRO A 53 -12.80 -0.12 2.00
N ASP A 54 -11.65 0.21 2.58
CA ASP A 54 -10.57 0.90 1.88
C ASP A 54 -9.79 -0.07 0.97
N VAL A 55 -9.60 -1.31 1.44
CA VAL A 55 -8.87 -2.37 0.72
C VAL A 55 -9.64 -3.68 0.72
N VAL A 56 -9.66 -4.37 -0.41
CA VAL A 56 -10.17 -5.73 -0.57
C VAL A 56 -9.02 -6.69 -0.87
N ILE A 57 -8.88 -7.74 -0.06
CA ILE A 57 -8.03 -8.89 -0.37
C ILE A 57 -8.92 -9.96 -0.97
N MET A 58 -8.60 -10.43 -2.17
CA MET A 58 -9.51 -11.28 -2.94
C MET A 58 -8.81 -12.43 -3.65
N ASP A 59 -9.29 -13.65 -3.47
CA ASP A 59 -8.90 -14.77 -4.32
C ASP A 59 -9.60 -14.68 -5.69
N ILE A 60 -8.94 -15.21 -6.73
CA ILE A 60 -9.56 -15.38 -8.05
C ILE A 60 -10.54 -16.56 -8.02
N VAL A 61 -10.15 -17.66 -7.37
CA VAL A 61 -10.93 -18.90 -7.41
C VAL A 61 -12.03 -18.86 -6.36
N MET A 62 -13.19 -18.36 -6.76
CA MET A 62 -14.39 -18.31 -5.91
C MET A 62 -15.61 -18.83 -6.65
N PRO A 63 -16.58 -19.48 -5.95
CA PRO A 63 -17.79 -19.97 -6.55
C PRO A 63 -18.74 -18.85 -6.97
N GLY A 64 -19.59 -19.10 -7.94
CA GLY A 64 -20.63 -18.20 -8.43
C GLY A 64 -20.07 -17.08 -9.30
N LEU A 65 -19.36 -16.13 -8.72
CA LEU A 65 -18.62 -15.08 -9.40
C LEU A 65 -17.17 -15.15 -8.98
N ASP A 66 -16.25 -15.28 -9.93
CA ASP A 66 -14.82 -15.31 -9.65
C ASP A 66 -14.26 -13.92 -9.27
N GLY A 67 -13.05 -13.89 -8.70
CA GLY A 67 -12.44 -12.64 -8.25
C GLY A 67 -12.17 -11.64 -9.36
N LEU A 68 -11.91 -12.09 -10.60
CA LEU A 68 -11.75 -11.18 -11.74
C LEU A 68 -13.08 -10.55 -12.15
N GLY A 69 -14.17 -11.30 -12.05
CA GLY A 69 -15.52 -10.80 -12.29
C GLY A 69 -15.97 -9.80 -11.23
N VAL A 70 -15.61 -10.02 -9.96
CA VAL A 70 -15.81 -9.04 -8.87
C VAL A 70 -15.01 -7.78 -9.13
N LEU A 71 -13.71 -7.91 -9.39
CA LEU A 71 -12.80 -6.79 -9.67
C LEU A 71 -13.31 -5.90 -10.81
N LYS A 72 -13.77 -6.54 -11.92
CA LYS A 72 -14.34 -5.81 -13.04
C LYS A 72 -15.52 -4.94 -12.63
N ARG A 73 -16.44 -5.48 -11.80
CA ARG A 73 -17.63 -4.74 -11.36
C ARG A 73 -17.30 -3.62 -10.37
N LEU A 74 -16.32 -3.84 -9.49
CA LEU A 74 -15.87 -2.79 -8.57
C LEU A 74 -15.28 -1.60 -9.34
N ASN A 75 -14.52 -1.84 -10.40
CA ASN A 75 -13.91 -0.79 -11.22
C ASN A 75 -14.88 -0.06 -12.17
N GLU A 76 -16.17 -0.43 -12.21
CA GLU A 76 -17.19 0.33 -12.93
C GLU A 76 -17.63 1.58 -12.16
N ASP A 77 -17.32 1.67 -10.86
CA ASP A 77 -17.58 2.83 -10.00
C ASP A 77 -16.30 3.63 -9.76
N ASP A 78 -16.40 4.97 -9.75
CA ASP A 78 -15.25 5.85 -9.46
C ASP A 78 -14.82 5.78 -7.98
N ASP A 79 -15.73 5.41 -7.06
CA ASP A 79 -15.50 5.26 -5.60
C ASP A 79 -15.39 3.78 -5.23
N HIS A 80 -14.35 3.10 -5.74
CA HIS A 80 -14.11 1.69 -5.46
C HIS A 80 -12.92 1.48 -4.51
N PRO A 81 -12.93 0.37 -3.72
CA PRO A 81 -11.80 0.03 -2.86
C PRO A 81 -10.59 -0.40 -3.68
N GLU A 82 -9.40 -0.24 -3.11
CA GLU A 82 -8.18 -0.80 -3.69
C GLU A 82 -8.18 -2.33 -3.55
N VAL A 83 -7.84 -3.04 -4.62
CA VAL A 83 -7.90 -4.51 -4.64
C VAL A 83 -6.53 -5.15 -4.70
N ILE A 84 -6.25 -6.02 -3.74
CA ILE A 84 -5.10 -6.94 -3.72
C ILE A 84 -5.61 -8.33 -4.11
N MET A 85 -5.15 -8.86 -5.24
CA MET A 85 -5.40 -10.26 -5.58
C MET A 85 -4.44 -11.14 -4.80
N LEU A 86 -4.97 -12.09 -4.02
CA LEU A 86 -4.20 -13.09 -3.26
C LEU A 86 -4.69 -14.49 -3.66
N THR A 87 -3.97 -15.17 -4.52
CA THR A 87 -4.43 -16.40 -5.18
C THR A 87 -3.33 -17.42 -5.43
N ALA A 88 -3.69 -18.69 -5.59
CA ALA A 88 -2.77 -19.75 -6.00
C ALA A 88 -2.48 -19.77 -7.52
N LEU A 89 -3.23 -19.02 -8.32
CA LEU A 89 -2.98 -18.90 -9.76
C LEU A 89 -1.78 -17.99 -9.98
N THR A 90 -0.71 -18.51 -10.58
CA THR A 90 0.55 -17.76 -10.81
C THR A 90 0.87 -17.57 -12.29
N GLN A 91 0.02 -18.05 -13.17
CA GLN A 91 0.22 -17.93 -14.62
C GLN A 91 0.12 -16.45 -15.05
N GLU A 92 1.01 -16.05 -15.93
CA GLU A 92 1.16 -14.66 -16.40
C GLU A 92 -0.16 -14.09 -16.95
N GLU A 93 -0.99 -14.91 -17.56
CA GLU A 93 -2.29 -14.53 -18.09
C GLU A 93 -3.22 -13.97 -17.01
N PHE A 94 -3.32 -14.64 -15.85
CA PHE A 94 -4.14 -14.17 -14.71
C PHE A 94 -3.58 -12.90 -14.09
N VAL A 95 -2.26 -12.83 -13.92
CA VAL A 95 -1.58 -11.63 -13.41
C VAL A 95 -1.88 -10.42 -14.30
N ARG A 96 -1.64 -10.56 -15.61
CA ARG A 96 -1.89 -9.50 -16.59
C ARG A 96 -3.37 -9.09 -16.57
N ARG A 97 -4.28 -10.07 -16.58
CA ARG A 97 -5.71 -9.79 -16.60
C ARG A 97 -6.18 -9.06 -15.34
N ALA A 98 -5.68 -9.44 -14.17
CA ALA A 98 -6.01 -8.76 -12.92
C ALA A 98 -5.54 -7.30 -12.93
N ILE A 99 -4.31 -7.04 -13.37
CA ILE A 99 -3.77 -5.68 -13.47
C ILE A 99 -4.54 -4.84 -14.51
N GLU A 100 -4.86 -5.39 -15.68
CA GLU A 100 -5.70 -4.72 -16.69
C GLU A 100 -7.10 -4.35 -16.15
N LEU A 101 -7.65 -5.17 -15.25
CA LEU A 101 -8.92 -4.94 -14.59
C LEU A 101 -8.81 -4.02 -13.36
N GLY A 102 -7.62 -3.50 -13.05
CA GLY A 102 -7.40 -2.51 -12.01
C GLY A 102 -6.97 -3.05 -10.65
N ALA A 103 -6.54 -4.31 -10.54
CA ALA A 103 -5.92 -4.78 -9.31
C ALA A 103 -4.68 -3.96 -9.00
N LYS A 104 -4.60 -3.43 -7.77
CA LYS A 104 -3.46 -2.63 -7.32
C LYS A 104 -2.24 -3.51 -7.07
N TYR A 105 -2.45 -4.74 -6.64
CA TYR A 105 -1.40 -5.70 -6.35
C TYR A 105 -1.84 -7.13 -6.66
N TYR A 106 -0.86 -7.96 -7.00
CA TYR A 106 -1.05 -9.40 -7.21
C TYR A 106 -0.06 -10.19 -6.37
N MET A 107 -0.54 -11.10 -5.52
CA MET A 107 0.25 -11.89 -4.60
C MET A 107 -0.06 -13.37 -4.75
N ALA A 108 0.97 -14.20 -4.78
CA ALA A 108 0.83 -15.65 -4.86
C ALA A 108 0.64 -16.26 -3.47
N LYS A 109 -0.28 -17.21 -3.34
CA LYS A 109 -0.36 -18.11 -2.18
C LYS A 109 0.68 -19.24 -2.29
N PRO A 110 1.28 -19.69 -1.18
CA PRO A 110 1.10 -19.20 0.20
C PRO A 110 1.82 -17.86 0.41
N CYS A 111 1.24 -16.98 1.23
CA CYS A 111 1.84 -15.70 1.57
C CYS A 111 1.69 -15.43 3.06
N GLU A 112 2.74 -14.95 3.70
CA GLU A 112 2.72 -14.61 5.12
C GLU A 112 1.83 -13.36 5.34
N PRO A 113 0.93 -13.36 6.33
CA PRO A 113 0.06 -12.22 6.63
C PRO A 113 0.81 -10.91 6.86
N ALA A 114 2.02 -10.96 7.41
CA ALA A 114 2.88 -9.79 7.59
C ALA A 114 3.24 -9.10 6.26
N VAL A 115 3.42 -9.88 5.18
CA VAL A 115 3.69 -9.34 3.84
C VAL A 115 2.43 -8.70 3.27
N VAL A 116 1.26 -9.32 3.44
CA VAL A 116 -0.04 -8.76 3.03
C VAL A 116 -0.28 -7.43 3.75
N LYS A 117 -0.06 -7.41 5.08
CA LYS A 117 -0.16 -6.19 5.90
C LYS A 117 0.74 -5.07 5.39
N GLY A 118 1.98 -5.38 5.04
CA GLY A 118 2.91 -4.41 4.45
C GLY A 118 2.34 -3.79 3.18
N ARG A 119 1.73 -4.60 2.29
CA ARG A 119 1.12 -4.11 1.04
C ARG A 119 -0.10 -3.23 1.24
N ILE A 120 -0.96 -3.57 2.22
CA ILE A 120 -2.09 -2.72 2.59
C ILE A 120 -1.59 -1.34 3.02
N LEU A 121 -0.59 -1.30 3.89
CA LEU A 121 -0.02 -0.04 4.38
C LEU A 121 0.67 0.77 3.27
N ASP A 122 1.34 0.10 2.32
CA ASP A 122 1.98 0.74 1.16
C ASP A 122 0.92 1.41 0.26
N ILE A 123 -0.17 0.70 -0.07
CA ILE A 123 -1.25 1.18 -0.93
C ILE A 123 -1.92 2.41 -0.32
N ILE A 124 -2.43 2.26 0.91
CA ILE A 124 -3.15 3.35 1.59
C ILE A 124 -2.22 4.49 2.00
N GLY A 125 -0.95 4.19 2.29
CA GLY A 125 0.06 5.21 2.52
C GLY A 125 0.26 6.11 1.30
N LEU A 126 0.27 5.54 0.10
CA LEU A 126 0.35 6.28 -1.16
C LEU A 126 -0.92 7.11 -1.41
N GLU A 127 -2.12 6.54 -1.21
CA GLU A 127 -3.39 7.26 -1.39
C GLU A 127 -3.59 8.39 -0.39
N ARG A 128 -3.33 8.16 0.90
CA ARG A 128 -3.38 9.22 1.91
C ARG A 128 -2.35 10.31 1.67
N LEU A 129 -1.28 9.98 0.98
CA LEU A 129 -0.32 10.93 0.45
C LEU A 129 -0.90 11.72 -0.74
N GLU A 130 -1.73 11.17 -1.56
CA GLU A 130 -2.40 11.83 -2.70
C GLU A 130 -3.61 12.68 -2.27
N GLN A 131 -4.37 12.27 -1.25
CA GLN A 131 -5.56 12.98 -0.75
C GLN A 131 -5.28 14.12 0.26
N LYS A 132 -4.22 14.02 1.05
CA LYS A 132 -3.77 15.16 1.84
C LYS A 132 -3.15 16.14 0.88
N GLU A 133 -3.56 17.40 0.83
CA GLU A 133 -2.87 18.50 0.12
C GLU A 133 -1.35 18.43 0.31
N ILE A 134 -0.78 17.41 -0.29
CA ILE A 134 0.63 17.24 -0.41
C ILE A 134 1.01 18.29 -1.40
N SER A 135 1.88 19.18 -1.02
CA SER A 135 2.51 20.13 -1.91
C SER A 135 2.74 19.43 -3.23
N GLY A 136 2.45 20.05 -4.36
CA GLY A 136 2.65 19.45 -5.68
C GLY A 136 4.03 18.84 -5.86
N LEU A 137 4.98 19.20 -4.98
CA LEU A 137 6.31 18.67 -4.82
C LEU A 137 6.33 17.21 -4.33
N ASP A 138 5.52 16.81 -3.36
CA ASP A 138 5.51 15.42 -2.85
C ASP A 138 5.03 14.43 -3.91
N ILE A 139 4.01 14.83 -4.69
CA ILE A 139 3.51 14.03 -5.82
C ILE A 139 4.58 13.92 -6.90
N GLN A 140 5.26 15.02 -7.23
CA GLN A 140 6.33 15.03 -8.23
C GLN A 140 7.49 14.14 -7.80
N ILE A 141 7.93 14.21 -6.55
CA ILE A 141 9.00 13.36 -6.00
C ILE A 141 8.60 11.89 -6.10
N SER A 142 7.38 11.54 -5.68
CA SER A 142 6.90 10.15 -5.72
C SER A 142 6.84 9.61 -7.15
N LYS A 143 6.35 10.37 -8.12
CA LYS A 143 6.34 10.01 -9.54
C LYS A 143 7.76 9.78 -10.08
N ILE A 144 8.69 10.67 -9.75
CA ILE A 144 10.10 10.53 -10.15
C ILE A 144 10.70 9.24 -9.55
N PHE A 145 10.47 8.99 -8.25
CA PHE A 145 11.00 7.81 -7.58
C PHE A 145 10.44 6.50 -8.17
N MET A 146 9.16 6.46 -8.53
CA MET A 146 8.58 5.33 -9.24
C MET A 146 9.23 5.13 -10.62
N THR A 147 9.44 6.20 -11.38
CA THR A 147 10.05 6.14 -12.71
C THR A 147 11.49 5.62 -12.68
N ILE A 148 12.27 5.99 -11.67
CA ILE A 148 13.66 5.54 -11.50
C ILE A 148 13.80 4.24 -10.68
N GLY A 149 12.66 3.63 -10.26
CA GLY A 149 12.62 2.33 -9.61
C GLY A 149 12.99 2.33 -8.13
N ILE A 150 12.88 3.46 -7.42
CA ILE A 150 13.12 3.51 -5.97
C ILE A 150 11.90 2.97 -5.22
N PRO A 151 12.02 1.83 -4.50
CA PRO A 151 10.88 1.22 -3.82
C PRO A 151 10.39 2.06 -2.63
N ALA A 152 9.07 2.29 -2.53
CA ALA A 152 8.48 3.12 -1.47
C ALA A 152 8.63 2.53 -0.05
N HIS A 153 8.85 1.22 0.09
CA HIS A 153 8.93 0.53 1.39
C HIS A 153 10.31 0.59 2.06
N ILE A 154 11.35 1.10 1.39
CA ILE A 154 12.70 1.18 1.96
C ILE A 154 12.92 2.51 2.71
N LYS A 155 13.70 2.46 3.81
CA LYS A 155 14.00 3.66 4.61
C LYS A 155 14.66 4.77 3.78
N GLY A 156 15.47 4.41 2.79
CA GLY A 156 16.12 5.35 1.90
C GLY A 156 15.14 6.22 1.09
N TYR A 157 13.98 5.69 0.71
CA TYR A 157 12.90 6.43 0.05
C TYR A 157 12.44 7.63 0.88
N TYR A 158 12.12 7.40 2.16
CA TYR A 158 11.66 8.47 3.04
C TYR A 158 12.74 9.53 3.29
N PHE A 159 13.99 9.09 3.43
CA PHE A 159 15.10 10.01 3.65
C PHE A 159 15.40 10.86 2.40
N LEU A 160 15.36 10.25 1.22
CA LEU A 160 15.51 10.97 -0.05
C LEU A 160 14.40 12.00 -0.26
N ARG A 161 13.15 11.62 0.01
CA ARG A 161 12.00 12.53 -0.09
C ARG A 161 12.16 13.73 0.83
N GLU A 162 12.56 13.49 2.07
CA GLU A 162 12.80 14.57 3.04
C GLU A 162 13.96 15.47 2.60
N ALA A 163 15.04 14.87 2.09
CA ALA A 163 16.19 15.62 1.59
C ALA A 163 15.81 16.56 0.45
N ILE A 164 14.99 16.08 -0.51
CA ILE A 164 14.53 16.92 -1.63
C ILE A 164 13.69 18.10 -1.12
N LYS A 165 12.77 17.86 -0.18
CA LYS A 165 11.98 18.94 0.45
C LYS A 165 12.86 19.99 1.09
N MET A 166 13.82 19.56 1.92
CA MET A 166 14.74 20.47 2.60
C MET A 166 15.55 21.32 1.59
N VAL A 167 16.01 20.72 0.50
CA VAL A 167 16.76 21.43 -0.53
C VAL A 167 15.88 22.37 -1.35
N THR A 168 14.61 22.00 -1.58
CA THR A 168 13.64 22.87 -2.27
C THR A 168 13.30 24.09 -1.42
N ASP A 169 13.12 23.91 -0.11
CA ASP A 169 12.82 25.00 0.81
C ASP A 169 14.06 25.90 1.05
N LYS A 170 15.25 25.28 1.11
CA LYS A 170 16.52 25.96 1.37
C LYS A 170 17.62 25.39 0.48
N PRO A 171 17.82 25.94 -0.74
CA PRO A 171 18.78 25.40 -1.72
C PRO A 171 20.22 25.25 -1.22
N ASP A 172 20.68 26.15 -0.35
CA ASP A 172 22.02 26.08 0.22
C ASP A 172 22.31 24.83 1.05
N THR A 173 21.29 24.10 1.47
CA THR A 173 21.41 22.84 2.21
C THR A 173 22.14 21.76 1.41
N ILE A 174 22.04 21.79 0.06
CA ILE A 174 22.75 20.86 -0.81
C ILE A 174 24.27 20.98 -0.69
N ASN A 175 24.80 22.16 -0.33
CA ASN A 175 26.23 22.39 -0.12
C ASN A 175 26.70 21.94 1.27
N ARG A 176 25.78 21.50 2.16
CA ARG A 176 26.04 21.14 3.55
C ARG A 176 25.48 19.77 3.90
N ILE A 177 25.51 18.82 2.97
CA ILE A 177 24.85 17.49 3.10
C ILE A 177 25.24 16.79 4.41
N THR A 178 26.53 16.67 4.71
CA THR A 178 27.04 15.97 5.90
C THR A 178 26.87 16.75 7.20
N LYS A 179 26.87 18.08 7.11
CA LYS A 179 26.84 18.96 8.29
C LYS A 179 25.41 19.40 8.68
N GLU A 180 24.49 19.45 7.74
CA GLU A 180 23.15 19.95 7.95
C GLU A 180 22.08 18.92 7.54
N LEU A 181 22.08 18.44 6.27
CA LEU A 181 21.01 17.61 5.72
C LEU A 181 20.88 16.26 6.43
N TYR A 182 21.95 15.47 6.48
CA TYR A 182 21.90 14.15 7.14
C TYR A 182 21.61 14.24 8.65
N PRO A 183 22.21 15.16 9.41
CA PRO A 183 21.87 15.32 10.84
C PRO A 183 20.42 15.72 11.07
N THR A 184 19.84 16.62 10.28
CA THR A 184 18.45 17.06 10.42
C THR A 184 17.49 15.91 10.15
N ILE A 185 17.71 15.14 9.06
CA ILE A 185 16.92 13.94 8.78
C ILE A 185 17.08 12.90 9.88
N ALA A 186 18.30 12.68 10.36
CA ALA A 186 18.58 11.74 11.44
C ALA A 186 17.83 12.09 12.73
N GLN A 187 17.76 13.35 13.08
CA GLN A 187 16.99 13.83 14.23
C GLN A 187 15.49 13.59 14.06
N LYS A 188 14.92 13.93 12.89
CA LYS A 188 13.51 13.74 12.56
C LYS A 188 13.07 12.28 12.66
N TYR A 189 13.91 11.37 12.16
CA TYR A 189 13.61 9.94 12.10
C TYR A 189 14.24 9.12 13.25
N ARG A 190 14.78 9.78 14.28
CA ARG A 190 15.39 9.16 15.48
C ARG A 190 16.45 8.11 15.12
N THR A 191 17.36 8.48 14.25
CA THR A 191 18.46 7.63 13.76
C THR A 191 19.79 8.39 13.74
N SER A 192 20.85 7.83 13.14
CA SER A 192 22.15 8.52 13.00
C SER A 192 22.37 9.01 11.57
N ALA A 193 23.15 10.09 11.41
CA ALA A 193 23.48 10.67 10.12
C ALA A 193 24.14 9.64 9.17
N SER A 194 25.01 8.76 9.69
CA SER A 194 25.64 7.69 8.92
C SER A 194 24.64 6.63 8.42
N LYS A 195 23.59 6.33 9.21
CA LYS A 195 22.51 5.42 8.77
C LYS A 195 21.64 6.08 7.69
N VAL A 196 21.38 7.39 7.79
CA VAL A 196 20.67 8.15 6.76
C VAL A 196 21.44 8.10 5.45
N GLU A 197 22.72 8.48 5.47
CA GLU A 197 23.59 8.44 4.30
C GLU A 197 23.60 7.05 3.64
N ARG A 198 23.84 6.00 4.44
CA ARG A 198 23.88 4.62 3.94
C ARG A 198 22.57 4.20 3.30
N ALA A 199 21.43 4.50 3.96
CA ALA A 199 20.12 4.15 3.43
C ALA A 199 19.78 4.88 2.13
N MET A 200 20.17 6.17 2.00
CA MET A 200 19.99 6.92 0.77
C MET A 200 20.85 6.37 -0.38
N ARG A 201 22.12 6.04 -0.12
CA ARG A 201 23.01 5.41 -1.11
C ARG A 201 22.52 4.04 -1.59
N HIS A 202 21.83 3.27 -0.75
CA HIS A 202 21.28 1.97 -1.14
C HIS A 202 19.93 2.08 -1.85
N ALA A 203 19.32 3.26 -1.86
CA ALA A 203 18.04 3.48 -2.53
C ALA A 203 18.20 3.93 -4.00
N ILE A 204 19.37 4.41 -4.35
CA ILE A 204 19.79 4.85 -5.70
C ILE A 204 20.70 3.77 -6.31
#